data_802906ee1cc075c988ef4b89827f72d7
#
_entry.id   802906ee1cc075c988ef4b89827f72d7
#
_cell.length_a   1.000
_cell.length_b   1.000
_cell.length_c   1.000
_cell.angle_alpha   90.00
_cell.angle_beta   90.00
_cell.angle_gamma   90.00
#
_symmetry.space_group_name_H-M   'P 1'
#
loop_
_entity.id
_entity.type
_entity.pdbx_description
1 polymer ?
#
loop_
_entity_poly.entity_id
_entity_poly.type
_entity_poly.pdbx_seq_one_letter_code
_entity_poly.pdbx_strand_id
1 'polypeptide(L)'
;MFIDIHTHCYRRKPPFAGFSTPTELIERYDEMKVDMAVILPIVSPEIYMPQSNEEVLEICETYPDRFIPYCNVDPRVMRNSPFAKIEDILTHYKNAGCKGVGEIMPAMALNDPLMQNLFRAAEIVGLPVIYDGTAQIQGDFGVYDDVGLPFLEYSLMAFPKLTIFGHGPIFWCEIAKLSTVGARAAWVRPWGGQVYNFDKGPIEEEGTVPKLFRKYENLRGDLSDITCFTAINRDHNYGPRFLSEFEDRLYFGTDLCWKTMRVDLDKLLISWKEQGKISQTTFNKIAYQNAEKLLGL
;
A
#
# COMPACT_ATOMS: atom_id res chain seq x y z
N MET A 1 19.83 -0.49 -5.80
CA MET A 1 18.92 -1.58 -5.48
C MET A 1 17.66 -0.98 -4.89
N PHE A 2 16.49 -1.33 -5.43
CA PHE A 2 15.18 -1.06 -4.85
C PHE A 2 14.36 -2.35 -4.87
N ILE A 3 13.56 -2.58 -3.83
CA ILE A 3 12.51 -3.59 -3.79
C ILE A 3 11.19 -2.88 -3.61
N ASP A 4 10.32 -3.00 -4.59
CA ASP A 4 9.00 -2.39 -4.62
C ASP A 4 8.00 -3.30 -3.91
N ILE A 5 7.33 -2.80 -2.87
CA ILE A 5 6.35 -3.61 -2.14
C ILE A 5 4.92 -3.48 -2.68
N HIS A 6 4.70 -2.66 -3.72
CA HIS A 6 3.36 -2.38 -4.21
C HIS A 6 3.34 -2.13 -5.72
N THR A 7 2.82 -3.10 -6.48
CA THR A 7 2.58 -2.94 -7.92
C THR A 7 1.48 -3.86 -8.43
N HIS A 8 0.96 -3.53 -9.60
CA HIS A 8 -0.09 -4.27 -10.27
C HIS A 8 0.29 -4.60 -11.70
N CYS A 9 0.12 -5.85 -12.12
CA CYS A 9 0.21 -6.21 -13.52
C CYS A 9 -0.66 -7.43 -13.81
N TYR A 10 -1.11 -7.54 -15.04
CA TYR A 10 -1.94 -8.64 -15.52
C TYR A 10 -1.22 -9.41 -16.60
N ARG A 11 -1.35 -10.74 -16.61
CA ARG A 11 -0.77 -11.59 -17.66
C ARG A 11 -1.19 -11.17 -19.06
N ARG A 12 -2.41 -10.66 -19.18
CA ARG A 12 -2.94 -10.08 -20.42
C ARG A 12 -3.56 -8.73 -20.09
N LYS A 13 -3.32 -7.75 -20.95
CA LYS A 13 -3.93 -6.44 -20.79
C LYS A 13 -5.45 -6.54 -20.72
N PRO A 14 -6.05 -6.02 -19.65
CA PRO A 14 -7.49 -5.89 -19.58
C PRO A 14 -7.98 -4.95 -20.68
N PRO A 15 -9.08 -5.28 -21.36
CA PRO A 15 -9.57 -4.44 -22.47
C PRO A 15 -10.11 -3.07 -22.05
N PHE A 16 -10.38 -2.88 -20.75
CA PHE A 16 -11.00 -1.66 -20.20
C PHE A 16 -10.05 -0.83 -19.33
N ALA A 17 -8.87 -1.34 -19.01
CA ALA A 17 -7.90 -0.67 -18.18
C ALA A 17 -6.49 -0.82 -18.74
N GLY A 18 -5.69 0.21 -18.58
CA GLY A 18 -4.35 0.27 -19.16
C GLY A 18 -3.27 -0.50 -18.39
N PHE A 19 -3.64 -1.45 -17.52
CA PHE A 19 -2.66 -2.18 -16.70
C PHE A 19 -1.54 -2.80 -17.53
N SER A 20 -0.34 -2.75 -16.96
CA SER A 20 0.85 -3.32 -17.58
C SER A 20 0.80 -4.85 -17.61
N THR A 21 1.45 -5.43 -18.62
CA THR A 21 1.88 -6.82 -18.58
C THR A 21 3.17 -6.97 -17.77
N PRO A 22 3.53 -8.18 -17.31
CA PRO A 22 4.80 -8.41 -16.62
C PRO A 22 6.01 -7.91 -17.39
N THR A 23 6.05 -8.12 -18.70
CA THR A 23 7.16 -7.68 -19.58
C THR A 23 7.28 -6.16 -19.61
N GLU A 24 6.15 -5.45 -19.75
CA GLU A 24 6.14 -3.99 -19.76
C GLU A 24 6.54 -3.41 -18.40
N LEU A 25 6.17 -4.07 -17.32
CA LEU A 25 6.56 -3.67 -15.97
C LEU A 25 8.06 -3.90 -15.72
N ILE A 26 8.61 -5.04 -16.17
CA ILE A 26 10.04 -5.33 -16.11
C ILE A 26 10.85 -4.27 -16.88
N GLU A 27 10.44 -3.94 -18.11
CA GLU A 27 11.11 -2.88 -18.90
C GLU A 27 11.12 -1.55 -18.12
N ARG A 28 10.01 -1.23 -17.46
CA ARG A 28 9.91 -0.01 -16.65
C ARG A 28 10.80 -0.05 -15.42
N TYR A 29 10.87 -1.19 -14.73
CA TYR A 29 11.72 -1.39 -13.56
C TYR A 29 13.21 -1.39 -13.89
N ASP A 30 13.60 -1.89 -15.05
CA ASP A 30 14.99 -1.83 -15.52
C ASP A 30 15.43 -0.36 -15.69
N GLU A 31 14.55 0.51 -16.25
CA GLU A 31 14.80 1.96 -16.30
C GLU A 31 14.94 2.61 -14.92
N MET A 32 14.13 2.16 -13.94
CA MET A 32 14.09 2.70 -12.57
C MET A 32 15.15 2.06 -11.65
N LYS A 33 15.80 0.97 -12.08
CA LYS A 33 16.72 0.14 -11.27
C LYS A 33 16.01 -0.47 -10.05
N VAL A 34 14.78 -0.91 -10.26
CA VAL A 34 14.02 -1.73 -9.31
C VAL A 34 14.33 -3.19 -9.60
N ASP A 35 14.86 -3.88 -8.61
CA ASP A 35 15.35 -5.24 -8.78
C ASP A 35 14.22 -6.26 -8.68
N MET A 36 13.36 -6.11 -7.67
CA MET A 36 12.22 -6.98 -7.43
C MET A 36 10.97 -6.18 -7.06
N ALA A 37 9.81 -6.76 -7.28
CA ALA A 37 8.53 -6.14 -6.91
C ALA A 37 7.50 -7.15 -6.40
N VAL A 38 6.69 -6.71 -5.45
CA VAL A 38 5.52 -7.45 -4.97
C VAL A 38 4.34 -7.16 -5.87
N ILE A 39 3.71 -8.21 -6.43
CA ILE A 39 2.46 -8.09 -7.17
C ILE A 39 1.28 -8.29 -6.22
N LEU A 40 0.40 -7.31 -6.17
CA LEU A 40 -0.81 -7.28 -5.37
C LEU A 40 -2.02 -7.56 -6.27
N PRO A 41 -2.75 -8.69 -6.09
CA PRO A 41 -3.97 -8.94 -6.85
C PRO A 41 -5.12 -8.04 -6.38
N ILE A 42 -5.89 -7.52 -7.33
CA ILE A 42 -7.11 -6.77 -7.08
C ILE A 42 -8.29 -7.75 -7.21
N VAL A 43 -8.99 -8.01 -6.12
CA VAL A 43 -10.09 -8.99 -6.08
C VAL A 43 -11.47 -8.37 -5.82
N SER A 44 -11.51 -7.14 -5.32
CA SER A 44 -12.77 -6.47 -4.98
C SER A 44 -13.55 -6.06 -6.23
N PRO A 45 -14.88 -6.27 -6.26
CA PRO A 45 -15.71 -6.00 -7.43
C PRO A 45 -15.88 -4.51 -7.76
N GLU A 46 -15.50 -3.62 -6.87
CA GLU A 46 -15.48 -2.16 -7.09
C GLU A 46 -14.56 -1.77 -8.25
N ILE A 47 -13.51 -2.55 -8.48
CA ILE A 47 -12.70 -2.48 -9.69
C ILE A 47 -13.19 -3.60 -10.59
N TYR A 48 -13.75 -3.26 -11.74
CA TYR A 48 -14.46 -4.19 -12.64
C TYR A 48 -13.62 -5.39 -13.14
N MET A 49 -12.34 -5.43 -12.87
CA MET A 49 -11.43 -6.46 -13.37
C MET A 49 -10.69 -7.16 -12.23
N PRO A 50 -11.39 -8.02 -11.49
CA PRO A 50 -10.76 -8.80 -10.43
C PRO A 50 -9.69 -9.73 -11.03
N GLN A 51 -8.53 -9.75 -10.39
CA GLN A 51 -7.43 -10.64 -10.69
C GLN A 51 -7.43 -11.81 -9.70
N SER A 52 -7.25 -13.03 -10.17
CA SER A 52 -7.13 -14.19 -9.27
C SER A 52 -5.73 -14.25 -8.63
N ASN A 53 -5.68 -14.84 -7.44
CA ASN A 53 -4.39 -15.14 -6.79
C ASN A 53 -3.55 -16.12 -7.63
N GLU A 54 -4.20 -17.03 -8.33
CA GLU A 54 -3.54 -18.01 -9.20
C GLU A 54 -2.82 -17.32 -10.36
N GLU A 55 -3.40 -16.28 -10.94
CA GLU A 55 -2.73 -15.52 -12.00
C GLU A 55 -1.46 -14.83 -11.46
N VAL A 56 -1.50 -14.28 -10.26
CA VAL A 56 -0.31 -13.67 -9.63
C VAL A 56 0.75 -14.72 -9.34
N LEU A 57 0.37 -15.90 -8.84
CA LEU A 57 1.31 -17.01 -8.63
C LEU A 57 1.96 -17.45 -9.94
N GLU A 58 1.19 -17.63 -11.03
CA GLU A 58 1.70 -17.97 -12.35
C GLU A 58 2.69 -16.92 -12.90
N ILE A 59 2.40 -15.64 -12.69
CA ILE A 59 3.32 -14.55 -13.09
C ILE A 59 4.63 -14.67 -12.30
N CYS A 60 4.56 -14.83 -11.00
CA CYS A 60 5.75 -14.91 -10.13
C CYS A 60 6.56 -16.20 -10.40
N GLU A 61 5.92 -17.33 -10.70
CA GLU A 61 6.59 -18.55 -11.15
C GLU A 61 7.32 -18.37 -12.50
N THR A 62 6.75 -17.53 -13.38
CA THR A 62 7.37 -17.24 -14.69
C THR A 62 8.58 -16.29 -14.55
N TYR A 63 8.55 -15.39 -13.58
CA TYR A 63 9.60 -14.39 -13.36
C TYR A 63 10.07 -14.39 -11.89
N PRO A 64 10.63 -15.49 -11.36
CA PRO A 64 10.91 -15.68 -9.94
C PRO A 64 11.96 -14.71 -9.38
N ASP A 65 12.86 -14.22 -10.23
CA ASP A 65 13.90 -13.25 -9.83
C ASP A 65 13.42 -11.80 -9.87
N ARG A 66 12.16 -11.56 -10.28
CA ARG A 66 11.62 -10.22 -10.47
C ARG A 66 10.36 -9.96 -9.66
N PHE A 67 9.51 -10.97 -9.43
CA PHE A 67 8.22 -10.79 -8.80
C PHE A 67 7.99 -11.70 -7.60
N ILE A 68 7.32 -11.15 -6.60
CA ILE A 68 6.99 -11.81 -5.34
C ILE A 68 5.46 -11.79 -5.20
N PRO A 69 4.79 -12.92 -4.95
CA PRO A 69 3.35 -12.95 -4.88
C PRO A 69 2.83 -12.49 -3.51
N TYR A 70 1.84 -11.60 -3.53
CA TYR A 70 0.85 -11.47 -2.48
C TYR A 70 -0.43 -12.19 -2.90
N CYS A 71 -1.27 -12.53 -1.94
CA CYS A 71 -2.64 -12.94 -2.21
C CYS A 71 -3.61 -11.86 -1.76
N ASN A 72 -4.84 -11.98 -2.19
CA ASN A 72 -5.91 -11.12 -1.69
C ASN A 72 -7.20 -11.91 -1.53
N VAL A 73 -8.02 -11.52 -0.57
CA VAL A 73 -9.32 -12.13 -0.29
C VAL A 73 -10.29 -11.01 0.02
N ASP A 74 -11.34 -10.91 -0.78
CA ASP A 74 -12.41 -9.95 -0.46
C ASP A 74 -13.07 -10.35 0.87
N PRO A 75 -13.24 -9.45 1.84
CA PRO A 75 -13.77 -9.79 3.15
C PRO A 75 -15.21 -10.30 3.12
N ARG A 76 -15.93 -10.11 2.00
CA ARG A 76 -17.30 -10.62 1.78
C ARG A 76 -17.35 -12.08 1.34
N VAL A 77 -16.22 -12.77 1.17
CA VAL A 77 -16.21 -14.18 0.77
C VAL A 77 -16.93 -15.07 1.78
N MET A 78 -17.21 -16.30 1.39
CA MET A 78 -17.86 -17.31 2.25
C MET A 78 -19.19 -16.82 2.85
N ARG A 79 -20.07 -16.36 1.97
CA ARG A 79 -21.47 -15.96 2.29
C ARG A 79 -21.59 -14.64 3.06
N ASN A 80 -20.63 -13.73 2.90
CA ASN A 80 -20.67 -12.43 3.57
C ASN A 80 -20.81 -12.57 5.10
N SER A 81 -20.02 -13.47 5.68
CA SER A 81 -20.09 -13.78 7.11
C SER A 81 -18.87 -13.27 7.86
N PRO A 82 -19.05 -12.50 8.96
CA PRO A 82 -17.93 -12.06 9.79
C PRO A 82 -17.28 -13.20 10.59
N PHE A 83 -17.82 -14.41 10.48
CA PHE A 83 -17.28 -15.63 11.09
C PHE A 83 -16.73 -16.61 10.04
N ALA A 84 -16.57 -16.15 8.79
CA ALA A 84 -15.96 -16.95 7.75
C ALA A 84 -14.54 -17.35 8.14
N LYS A 85 -14.17 -18.60 7.84
CA LYS A 85 -12.82 -19.13 8.10
C LYS A 85 -11.84 -18.67 7.01
N ILE A 86 -11.60 -17.36 6.93
CA ILE A 86 -10.68 -16.76 5.95
C ILE A 86 -9.25 -17.27 6.18
N GLU A 87 -8.89 -17.62 7.41
CA GLU A 87 -7.59 -18.19 7.75
C GLU A 87 -7.27 -19.48 6.97
N ASP A 88 -8.27 -20.28 6.60
CA ASP A 88 -8.05 -21.49 5.78
C ASP A 88 -7.61 -21.11 4.36
N ILE A 89 -8.22 -20.07 3.79
CA ILE A 89 -7.87 -19.53 2.46
C ILE A 89 -6.46 -18.92 2.50
N LEU A 90 -6.19 -18.07 3.49
CA LEU A 90 -4.88 -17.40 3.63
C LEU A 90 -3.75 -18.41 3.87
N THR A 91 -4.02 -19.48 4.65
CA THR A 91 -3.07 -20.56 4.88
C THR A 91 -2.72 -21.28 3.57
N HIS A 92 -3.72 -21.54 2.73
CA HIS A 92 -3.49 -22.13 1.40
C HIS A 92 -2.53 -21.27 0.57
N TYR A 93 -2.79 -19.97 0.44
CA TYR A 93 -1.94 -19.08 -0.36
C TYR A 93 -0.56 -18.82 0.26
N LYS A 94 -0.47 -18.78 1.58
CA LYS A 94 0.84 -18.74 2.26
C LYS A 94 1.69 -19.97 1.92
N ASN A 95 1.08 -21.15 1.94
CA ASN A 95 1.76 -22.39 1.58
C ASN A 95 2.11 -22.46 0.08
N ALA A 96 1.36 -21.78 -0.78
CA ALA A 96 1.66 -21.59 -2.19
C ALA A 96 2.76 -20.54 -2.45
N GLY A 97 3.26 -19.85 -1.42
CA GLY A 97 4.39 -18.93 -1.52
C GLY A 97 4.05 -17.45 -1.37
N CYS A 98 2.76 -17.08 -1.20
CA CYS A 98 2.37 -15.69 -0.98
C CYS A 98 2.95 -15.14 0.33
N LYS A 99 3.47 -13.92 0.28
CA LYS A 99 4.19 -13.25 1.40
C LYS A 99 3.35 -12.24 2.18
N GLY A 100 2.15 -11.93 1.72
CA GLY A 100 1.24 -10.97 2.34
C GLY A 100 -0.14 -10.99 1.71
N VAL A 101 -1.00 -10.09 2.20
CA VAL A 101 -2.39 -9.92 1.75
C VAL A 101 -2.58 -8.48 1.30
N GLY A 102 -3.07 -8.28 0.10
CA GLY A 102 -3.34 -6.95 -0.47
C GLY A 102 -3.35 -6.97 -2.01
N GLU A 103 -3.77 -5.91 -2.59
CA GLU A 103 -4.23 -4.67 -1.98
C GLU A 103 -5.71 -4.80 -1.56
N ILE A 104 -6.00 -4.53 -0.28
CA ILE A 104 -7.35 -4.64 0.26
C ILE A 104 -8.07 -3.31 0.01
N MET A 105 -9.10 -3.33 -0.85
CA MET A 105 -9.79 -2.11 -1.28
C MET A 105 -11.32 -2.24 -1.44
N PRO A 106 -12.03 -3.06 -0.65
CA PRO A 106 -13.48 -3.09 -0.74
C PRO A 106 -14.06 -1.75 -0.25
N ALA A 107 -15.12 -1.28 -0.89
CA ALA A 107 -15.80 -0.04 -0.51
C ALA A 107 -16.61 -0.21 0.78
N MET A 108 -15.91 -0.42 1.90
CA MET A 108 -16.49 -0.58 3.25
C MET A 108 -15.64 0.10 4.32
N ALA A 109 -16.20 0.26 5.51
CA ALA A 109 -15.43 0.83 6.63
C ALA A 109 -14.37 -0.14 7.15
N LEU A 110 -13.23 0.38 7.59
CA LEU A 110 -12.14 -0.43 8.14
C LEU A 110 -12.56 -1.19 9.41
N ASN A 111 -13.49 -0.63 10.20
CA ASN A 111 -14.06 -1.28 11.39
C ASN A 111 -15.26 -2.19 11.08
N ASP A 112 -15.61 -2.42 9.80
CA ASP A 112 -16.64 -3.39 9.45
C ASP A 112 -16.28 -4.78 9.99
N PRO A 113 -17.22 -5.53 10.57
CA PRO A 113 -16.96 -6.88 11.09
C PRO A 113 -16.34 -7.85 10.09
N LEU A 114 -16.60 -7.68 8.79
CA LEU A 114 -16.00 -8.48 7.72
C LEU A 114 -14.50 -8.13 7.56
N MET A 115 -14.16 -6.83 7.56
CA MET A 115 -12.77 -6.37 7.53
C MET A 115 -12.00 -6.82 8.76
N GLN A 116 -12.61 -6.71 9.95
CA GLN A 116 -12.00 -7.16 11.20
C GLN A 116 -11.78 -8.68 11.22
N ASN A 117 -12.65 -9.46 10.57
CA ASN A 117 -12.44 -10.90 10.39
C ASN A 117 -11.26 -11.21 9.44
N LEU A 118 -11.09 -10.44 8.37
CA LEU A 118 -9.94 -10.58 7.47
C LEU A 118 -8.62 -10.28 8.23
N PHE A 119 -8.58 -9.21 9.03
CA PHE A 119 -7.41 -8.86 9.84
C PHE A 119 -7.10 -9.92 10.91
N ARG A 120 -8.12 -10.43 11.60
CA ARG A 120 -7.97 -11.56 12.51
C ARG A 120 -7.36 -12.78 11.81
N ALA A 121 -7.86 -13.11 10.62
CA ALA A 121 -7.35 -14.25 9.85
C ALA A 121 -5.90 -14.04 9.41
N ALA A 122 -5.56 -12.84 8.93
CA ALA A 122 -4.19 -12.50 8.55
C ALA A 122 -3.22 -12.55 9.74
N GLU A 123 -3.64 -12.08 10.93
CA GLU A 123 -2.86 -12.19 12.16
C GLU A 123 -2.59 -13.66 12.54
N ILE A 124 -3.62 -14.51 12.51
CA ILE A 124 -3.51 -15.95 12.83
C ILE A 124 -2.50 -16.62 11.89
N VAL A 125 -2.58 -16.32 10.60
CA VAL A 125 -1.71 -16.92 9.59
C VAL A 125 -0.31 -16.27 9.60
N GLY A 126 -0.19 -15.06 10.13
CA GLY A 126 1.07 -14.29 10.18
C GLY A 126 1.46 -13.74 8.81
N LEU A 127 0.50 -13.20 8.08
CA LEU A 127 0.71 -12.47 6.83
C LEU A 127 0.49 -10.98 7.07
N PRO A 128 1.40 -10.09 6.62
CA PRO A 128 1.16 -8.65 6.64
C PRO A 128 0.01 -8.29 5.71
N VAL A 129 -0.65 -7.17 5.97
CA VAL A 129 -1.74 -6.65 5.13
C VAL A 129 -1.41 -5.25 4.61
N ILE A 130 -1.75 -4.99 3.35
CA ILE A 130 -1.73 -3.66 2.73
C ILE A 130 -3.17 -3.32 2.34
N TYR A 131 -3.68 -2.17 2.80
CA TYR A 131 -5.01 -1.68 2.41
C TYR A 131 -4.92 -0.31 1.76
N ASP A 132 -5.76 -0.05 0.78
CA ASP A 132 -5.94 1.29 0.23
C ASP A 132 -7.01 2.04 1.04
N GLY A 133 -6.68 3.24 1.48
CA GLY A 133 -7.57 4.05 2.29
C GLY A 133 -8.30 5.13 1.50
N THR A 134 -9.65 5.14 1.56
CA THR A 134 -10.51 6.12 0.91
C THR A 134 -11.30 6.98 1.89
N ALA A 135 -11.65 8.20 1.45
CA ALA A 135 -12.42 9.15 2.27
C ALA A 135 -13.95 8.93 2.21
N GLN A 136 -14.43 7.91 1.48
CA GLN A 136 -15.85 7.64 1.29
C GLN A 136 -16.12 6.15 1.10
N ILE A 137 -17.32 5.69 1.51
CA ILE A 137 -17.71 4.28 1.40
C ILE A 137 -18.31 3.94 0.02
N GLN A 138 -18.82 4.91 -0.72
CA GLN A 138 -19.49 4.70 -2.00
C GLN A 138 -18.92 5.64 -3.08
N GLY A 139 -18.94 5.17 -4.32
CA GLY A 139 -18.52 5.95 -5.49
C GLY A 139 -17.00 5.96 -5.71
N ASP A 140 -16.25 5.18 -4.93
CA ASP A 140 -14.81 4.95 -5.07
C ASP A 140 -14.46 3.54 -4.61
N PHE A 141 -13.21 3.12 -4.79
CA PHE A 141 -12.64 1.93 -4.17
C PHE A 141 -11.87 2.32 -2.90
N GLY A 142 -11.44 1.32 -2.14
CA GLY A 142 -10.68 1.54 -0.91
C GLY A 142 -11.49 1.36 0.35
N VAL A 143 -10.80 1.37 1.47
CA VAL A 143 -11.33 1.13 2.81
C VAL A 143 -11.50 2.45 3.53
N TYR A 144 -12.71 2.74 3.98
CA TYR A 144 -13.05 4.00 4.64
C TYR A 144 -12.57 4.03 6.10
N ASP A 145 -12.00 5.17 6.49
CA ASP A 145 -11.79 5.54 7.89
C ASP A 145 -12.23 6.99 8.12
N ASP A 146 -12.56 7.34 9.35
CA ASP A 146 -12.85 8.71 9.74
C ASP A 146 -11.57 9.57 9.87
N VAL A 147 -11.74 10.89 9.93
CA VAL A 147 -10.65 11.82 10.23
C VAL A 147 -10.03 11.46 11.58
N GLY A 148 -8.71 11.40 11.62
CA GLY A 148 -7.96 10.95 12.78
C GLY A 148 -7.70 9.45 12.81
N LEU A 149 -8.11 8.71 11.76
CA LEU A 149 -7.87 7.27 11.56
C LEU A 149 -8.27 6.40 12.77
N PRO A 150 -9.47 6.61 13.39
CA PRO A 150 -9.84 5.88 14.60
C PRO A 150 -10.05 4.39 14.36
N PHE A 151 -10.44 3.97 13.16
CA PHE A 151 -10.67 2.55 12.86
C PHE A 151 -9.35 1.83 12.58
N LEU A 152 -8.37 2.52 11.99
CA LEU A 152 -6.99 2.01 11.91
C LEU A 152 -6.41 1.86 13.31
N GLU A 153 -6.54 2.87 14.17
CA GLU A 153 -6.05 2.80 15.54
C GLU A 153 -6.68 1.63 16.30
N TYR A 154 -8.01 1.45 16.17
CA TYR A 154 -8.69 0.29 16.74
C TYR A 154 -8.10 -1.04 16.23
N SER A 155 -7.87 -1.15 14.92
CA SER A 155 -7.31 -2.38 14.31
C SER A 155 -5.89 -2.66 14.78
N LEU A 156 -5.04 -1.64 14.92
CA LEU A 156 -3.69 -1.77 15.46
C LEU A 156 -3.69 -2.28 16.90
N MET A 157 -4.66 -1.84 17.72
CA MET A 157 -4.86 -2.32 19.09
C MET A 157 -5.41 -3.75 19.14
N ALA A 158 -6.42 -4.04 18.32
CA ALA A 158 -7.12 -5.33 18.32
C ALA A 158 -6.24 -6.47 17.81
N PHE A 159 -5.32 -6.18 16.89
CA PHE A 159 -4.43 -7.16 16.25
C PHE A 159 -2.96 -6.76 16.40
N PRO A 160 -2.39 -6.84 17.61
CA PRO A 160 -1.05 -6.33 17.89
C PRO A 160 0.09 -7.11 17.23
N LYS A 161 -0.17 -8.33 16.75
CA LYS A 161 0.79 -9.15 16.01
C LYS A 161 0.66 -9.01 14.48
N LEU A 162 -0.42 -8.40 14.01
CA LEU A 162 -0.62 -8.14 12.59
C LEU A 162 0.21 -6.95 12.15
N THR A 163 1.05 -7.12 11.16
CA THR A 163 1.68 -6.00 10.45
C THR A 163 0.67 -5.37 9.49
N ILE A 164 0.31 -4.11 9.71
CA ILE A 164 -0.62 -3.35 8.87
C ILE A 164 0.14 -2.25 8.15
N PHE A 165 0.05 -2.24 6.83
CA PHE A 165 0.57 -1.16 5.99
C PHE A 165 -0.52 -0.15 5.69
N GLY A 166 -0.29 1.11 6.10
CA GLY A 166 -1.11 2.23 5.68
C GLY A 166 -0.70 2.70 4.28
N HIS A 167 -1.68 2.83 3.42
CA HIS A 167 -1.57 3.28 2.04
C HIS A 167 -2.79 4.14 1.65
N GLY A 168 -2.69 4.86 0.53
CA GLY A 168 -3.77 5.65 -0.03
C GLY A 168 -3.95 7.04 0.59
N PRO A 169 -4.91 7.81 0.05
CA PRO A 169 -5.05 9.24 0.35
C PRO A 169 -5.37 9.54 1.80
N ILE A 170 -6.28 8.81 2.44
CA ILE A 170 -6.67 9.14 3.82
C ILE A 170 -5.55 8.91 4.82
N PHE A 171 -4.67 7.94 4.55
CA PHE A 171 -3.52 7.68 5.41
C PHE A 171 -2.47 8.78 5.23
N TRP A 172 -1.98 9.00 4.01
CA TRP A 172 -0.86 9.91 3.80
C TRP A 172 -1.21 11.38 3.95
N CYS A 173 -2.46 11.80 3.75
CA CYS A 173 -2.86 13.17 4.03
C CYS A 173 -2.77 13.51 5.51
N GLU A 174 -2.95 12.53 6.39
CA GLU A 174 -2.84 12.72 7.85
C GLU A 174 -1.41 12.61 8.39
N ILE A 175 -0.38 12.72 7.54
CA ILE A 175 0.99 13.04 7.98
C ILE A 175 1.05 14.44 8.63
N ALA A 176 0.19 15.34 8.18
CA ALA A 176 -0.01 16.67 8.72
C ALA A 176 -1.44 16.85 9.23
N LYS A 177 -1.63 17.80 10.14
CA LYS A 177 -2.97 18.24 10.51
C LYS A 177 -3.70 18.76 9.28
N LEU A 178 -4.88 18.22 9.02
CA LEU A 178 -5.69 18.62 7.88
C LEU A 178 -6.22 20.04 8.05
N SER A 179 -6.15 20.86 7.01
CA SER A 179 -6.75 22.20 6.98
C SER A 179 -8.28 22.12 7.00
N THR A 180 -8.84 21.10 6.35
CA THR A 180 -10.28 20.77 6.34
C THR A 180 -10.45 19.26 6.23
N VAL A 181 -11.63 18.76 6.61
CA VAL A 181 -12.00 17.34 6.42
C VAL A 181 -11.84 16.88 4.96
N GLY A 182 -12.14 17.78 4.01
CA GLY A 182 -12.02 17.50 2.57
C GLY A 182 -10.60 17.45 2.04
N ALA A 183 -9.59 17.86 2.81
CA ALA A 183 -8.19 17.88 2.37
C ALA A 183 -7.56 16.47 2.25
N ARG A 184 -8.28 15.42 2.56
CA ARG A 184 -7.89 14.02 2.37
C ARG A 184 -8.62 13.30 1.23
N ALA A 185 -9.55 14.00 0.57
CA ALA A 185 -10.38 13.39 -0.44
C ALA A 185 -9.66 13.31 -1.80
N ALA A 186 -9.65 12.12 -2.38
CA ALA A 186 -9.45 11.91 -3.80
C ALA A 186 -10.83 11.65 -4.43
N TRP A 187 -11.15 12.33 -5.50
CA TRP A 187 -12.44 12.18 -6.17
C TRP A 187 -12.24 11.62 -7.57
N VAL A 188 -12.91 10.53 -7.87
CA VAL A 188 -13.04 10.06 -9.25
C VAL A 188 -14.15 10.85 -9.95
N ARG A 189 -13.80 11.55 -11.01
CA ARG A 189 -14.82 12.30 -11.79
C ARG A 189 -15.69 11.32 -12.58
N PRO A 190 -17.01 11.57 -12.70
CA PRO A 190 -17.90 10.71 -13.50
C PRO A 190 -17.49 10.54 -14.98
N TRP A 191 -16.69 11.49 -15.49
CA TRP A 191 -16.17 11.49 -16.87
C TRP A 191 -14.69 11.10 -16.98
N GLY A 192 -14.13 10.51 -15.92
CA GLY A 192 -12.74 10.08 -15.85
C GLY A 192 -11.78 11.09 -15.23
N GLY A 193 -10.67 10.56 -14.70
CA GLY A 193 -9.62 11.28 -13.99
C GLY A 193 -9.90 11.49 -12.50
N GLN A 194 -8.82 11.51 -11.73
CA GLN A 194 -8.86 11.76 -10.27
C GLN A 194 -8.58 13.24 -9.98
N VAL A 195 -9.23 13.75 -8.97
CA VAL A 195 -8.95 15.07 -8.39
C VAL A 195 -8.55 14.89 -6.95
N TYR A 196 -7.32 15.29 -6.65
CA TYR A 196 -6.79 15.26 -5.30
C TYR A 196 -6.92 16.63 -4.64
N ASN A 197 -7.57 16.69 -3.50
CA ASN A 197 -7.77 17.92 -2.72
C ASN A 197 -6.81 17.99 -1.52
N PHE A 198 -5.55 17.61 -1.73
CA PHE A 198 -4.55 17.53 -0.66
C PHE A 198 -4.01 18.91 -0.29
N ASP A 199 -3.75 19.09 1.00
CA ASP A 199 -3.04 20.25 1.50
C ASP A 199 -1.64 20.34 0.91
N LYS A 200 -1.19 21.56 0.64
CA LYS A 200 0.12 21.89 0.05
C LYS A 200 0.90 22.79 0.99
N GLY A 201 2.22 22.82 0.80
CA GLY A 201 3.13 23.66 1.58
C GLY A 201 3.61 23.02 2.89
N PRO A 202 4.34 23.78 3.73
CA PRO A 202 5.01 23.27 4.91
C PRO A 202 4.08 22.58 5.89
N ILE A 203 4.63 21.63 6.64
CA ILE A 203 3.94 20.90 7.71
C ILE A 203 4.24 21.61 9.03
N GLU A 204 3.32 22.49 9.45
CA GLU A 204 3.45 23.26 10.69
C GLU A 204 3.05 22.44 11.92
N GLU A 205 2.07 21.54 11.77
CA GLU A 205 1.57 20.68 12.84
C GLU A 205 1.42 19.24 12.30
N GLU A 206 1.96 18.28 13.05
CA GLU A 206 1.84 16.87 12.73
C GLU A 206 0.39 16.37 12.83
N GLY A 207 -0.01 15.55 11.88
CA GLY A 207 -1.29 14.86 11.87
C GLY A 207 -1.31 13.60 12.73
N THR A 208 -2.19 12.68 12.36
CA THR A 208 -2.41 11.42 13.08
C THR A 208 -1.33 10.39 12.76
N VAL A 209 -0.88 10.31 11.52
CA VAL A 209 0.05 9.25 11.06
C VAL A 209 1.35 9.21 11.88
N PRO A 210 2.10 10.30 12.09
CA PRO A 210 3.31 10.26 12.91
C PRO A 210 3.05 9.81 14.36
N LYS A 211 1.89 10.21 14.92
CA LYS A 211 1.48 9.83 16.29
C LYS A 211 1.20 8.32 16.38
N LEU A 212 0.51 7.75 15.38
CA LEU A 212 0.26 6.31 15.31
C LEU A 212 1.56 5.51 15.13
N PHE A 213 2.49 5.99 14.31
CA PHE A 213 3.81 5.36 14.16
C PHE A 213 4.58 5.32 15.49
N ARG A 214 4.53 6.38 16.29
CA ARG A 214 5.20 6.38 17.62
C ARG A 214 4.51 5.48 18.63
N LYS A 215 3.21 5.27 18.49
CA LYS A 215 2.38 4.52 19.45
C LYS A 215 2.33 3.02 19.14
N TYR A 216 2.32 2.63 17.87
CA TYR A 216 2.06 1.26 17.45
C TYR A 216 3.21 0.68 16.62
N GLU A 217 3.86 -0.33 17.18
CA GLU A 217 5.00 -1.00 16.53
C GLU A 217 4.59 -1.90 15.34
N ASN A 218 3.33 -2.25 15.21
CA ASN A 218 2.78 -3.06 14.13
C ASN A 218 2.29 -2.26 12.91
N LEU A 219 2.37 -0.91 12.96
CA LEU A 219 2.11 -0.05 11.81
C LEU A 219 3.34 0.06 10.90
N ARG A 220 3.13 -0.05 9.60
CA ARG A 220 4.10 0.19 8.53
C ARG A 220 3.56 1.22 7.55
N GLY A 221 4.44 1.87 6.81
CA GLY A 221 4.09 2.80 5.75
C GLY A 221 4.53 2.27 4.39
N ASP A 222 3.58 2.14 3.49
CA ASP A 222 3.79 1.92 2.08
C ASP A 222 3.96 3.27 1.40
N LEU A 223 5.17 3.58 0.94
CA LEU A 223 5.51 4.87 0.34
C LEU A 223 5.10 5.01 -1.13
N SER A 224 4.29 4.10 -1.61
CA SER A 224 3.84 4.12 -3.00
C SER A 224 2.78 5.19 -3.29
N ASP A 225 2.46 5.35 -4.57
CA ASP A 225 1.49 6.27 -5.15
C ASP A 225 1.82 7.78 -5.01
N ILE A 226 1.14 8.56 -5.81
CA ILE A 226 1.23 10.03 -5.84
C ILE A 226 0.81 10.68 -4.52
N THR A 227 -0.05 10.00 -3.76
CA THR A 227 -0.56 10.51 -2.48
C THR A 227 0.55 10.56 -1.44
N CYS A 228 1.31 9.48 -1.27
CA CYS A 228 2.48 9.46 -0.40
C CYS A 228 3.58 10.40 -0.90
N PHE A 229 3.91 10.34 -2.20
CA PHE A 229 4.90 11.25 -2.80
C PHE A 229 4.57 12.71 -2.51
N THR A 230 3.30 13.11 -2.70
CA THR A 230 2.85 14.48 -2.42
C THR A 230 2.98 14.82 -0.94
N ALA A 231 2.54 13.92 -0.06
CA ALA A 231 2.57 14.12 1.38
C ALA A 231 3.98 14.35 1.92
N ILE A 232 4.97 13.58 1.42
CA ILE A 232 6.36 13.67 1.87
C ILE A 232 7.09 14.82 1.18
N ASN A 233 6.90 14.99 -0.13
CA ASN A 233 7.63 15.96 -0.93
C ASN A 233 7.14 17.41 -0.75
N ARG A 234 5.97 17.63 -0.12
CA ARG A 234 5.43 18.99 0.11
C ARG A 234 6.28 19.82 1.07
N ASP A 235 7.08 19.18 1.92
CA ASP A 235 7.97 19.84 2.88
C ASP A 235 9.34 19.16 2.92
N HIS A 236 10.33 19.83 2.32
CA HIS A 236 11.71 19.33 2.21
C HIS A 236 12.52 19.39 3.52
N ASN A 237 11.95 19.91 4.60
CA ASN A 237 12.52 19.84 5.94
C ASN A 237 11.87 18.74 6.77
N TYR A 238 10.55 18.64 6.69
CA TYR A 238 9.79 17.64 7.46
C TYR A 238 9.93 16.23 6.85
N GLY A 239 9.76 16.08 5.54
CA GLY A 239 9.81 14.79 4.86
C GLY A 239 11.06 13.96 5.18
N PRO A 240 12.29 14.52 5.03
CA PRO A 240 13.51 13.78 5.39
C PRO A 240 13.58 13.38 6.87
N ARG A 241 13.08 14.23 7.79
CA ARG A 241 13.03 13.90 9.23
C ARG A 241 12.06 12.76 9.51
N PHE A 242 10.87 12.79 8.90
CA PHE A 242 9.89 11.72 8.99
C PHE A 242 10.47 10.39 8.48
N LEU A 243 11.11 10.40 7.31
CA LEU A 243 11.75 9.20 6.76
C LEU A 243 12.85 8.66 7.70
N SER A 244 13.64 9.54 8.31
CA SER A 244 14.72 9.14 9.23
C SER A 244 14.19 8.64 10.58
N GLU A 245 13.12 9.24 11.11
CA GLU A 245 12.51 8.84 12.38
C GLU A 245 11.88 7.44 12.29
N PHE A 246 11.26 7.13 11.15
CA PHE A 246 10.52 5.88 10.94
C PHE A 246 11.20 4.93 9.96
N GLU A 247 12.51 5.08 9.71
CA GLU A 247 13.27 4.35 8.69
C GLU A 247 13.14 2.82 8.74
N ASP A 248 12.87 2.24 9.92
CA ASP A 248 12.72 0.79 10.10
C ASP A 248 11.33 0.26 9.73
N ARG A 249 10.38 1.18 9.42
CA ARG A 249 8.97 0.85 9.21
C ARG A 249 8.37 1.44 7.94
N LEU A 250 9.20 2.07 7.13
CA LEU A 250 8.82 2.63 5.84
C LEU A 250 9.42 1.78 4.71
N TYR A 251 8.64 1.59 3.66
CA TYR A 251 8.98 0.70 2.56
C TYR A 251 8.78 1.41 1.23
N PHE A 252 9.77 1.27 0.35
CA PHE A 252 9.65 1.76 -1.02
C PHE A 252 8.56 1.01 -1.76
N GLY A 253 7.71 1.74 -2.47
CA GLY A 253 6.68 1.23 -3.35
C GLY A 253 6.42 2.19 -4.49
N THR A 254 5.85 1.71 -5.59
CA THR A 254 5.52 2.54 -6.75
C THR A 254 4.03 2.66 -7.01
N ASP A 255 3.26 1.63 -6.73
CA ASP A 255 1.87 1.47 -7.16
C ASP A 255 1.73 1.57 -8.69
N LEU A 256 2.70 1.03 -9.41
CA LEU A 256 2.66 1.06 -10.87
C LEU A 256 1.56 0.14 -11.39
N CYS A 257 0.52 0.76 -11.94
CA CYS A 257 -0.57 0.08 -12.64
C CYS A 257 -0.30 0.00 -14.16
N TRP A 258 0.31 1.05 -14.75
CA TRP A 258 0.59 1.11 -16.20
C TRP A 258 1.96 1.72 -16.50
N LYS A 259 2.56 1.28 -17.61
CA LYS A 259 3.93 1.61 -18.02
C LYS A 259 4.25 3.13 -18.04
N THR A 260 3.26 3.96 -18.32
CA THR A 260 3.45 5.42 -18.42
C THR A 260 3.23 6.16 -17.10
N MET A 261 2.81 5.45 -16.05
CA MET A 261 2.65 6.03 -14.72
C MET A 261 3.99 6.53 -14.17
N ARG A 262 3.96 7.67 -13.50
CA ARG A 262 5.14 8.33 -12.94
C ARG A 262 4.90 8.68 -11.49
N VAL A 263 5.66 8.07 -10.62
CA VAL A 263 5.84 8.48 -9.23
C VAL A 263 7.35 8.51 -9.00
N ASP A 264 7.92 9.71 -8.87
CA ASP A 264 9.38 9.91 -8.84
C ASP A 264 9.96 9.75 -7.41
N LEU A 265 9.44 8.83 -6.60
CA LEU A 265 9.91 8.59 -5.24
C LEU A 265 11.35 8.07 -5.20
N ASP A 266 11.73 7.20 -6.14
CA ASP A 266 13.09 6.70 -6.30
C ASP A 266 14.08 7.86 -6.47
N LYS A 267 13.76 8.81 -7.35
CA LYS A 267 14.60 10.00 -7.59
C LYS A 267 14.64 10.92 -6.37
N LEU A 268 13.52 11.08 -5.68
CA LEU A 268 13.44 11.89 -4.46
C LEU A 268 14.35 11.32 -3.37
N LEU A 269 14.28 10.01 -3.11
CA LEU A 269 15.11 9.32 -2.12
C LEU A 269 16.60 9.41 -2.48
N ILE A 270 16.95 9.19 -3.75
CA ILE A 270 18.34 9.34 -4.24
C ILE A 270 18.83 10.78 -4.03
N SER A 271 18.03 11.76 -4.45
CA SER A 271 18.38 13.18 -4.31
C SER A 271 18.56 13.61 -2.86
N TRP A 272 17.69 13.17 -1.96
CA TRP A 272 17.79 13.52 -0.54
C TRP A 272 18.99 12.84 0.13
N LYS A 273 19.32 11.62 -0.27
CA LYS A 273 20.56 10.97 0.18
C LYS A 273 21.80 11.72 -0.31
N GLU A 274 21.86 12.11 -1.60
CA GLU A 274 23.00 12.84 -2.18
C GLU A 274 23.16 14.23 -1.56
N GLN A 275 22.07 14.88 -1.18
CA GLN A 275 22.06 16.15 -0.45
C GLN A 275 22.35 16.01 1.05
N GLY A 276 22.53 14.80 1.56
CA GLY A 276 22.72 14.53 2.99
C GLY A 276 21.50 14.81 3.87
N LYS A 277 20.30 14.91 3.29
CA LYS A 277 19.04 15.10 4.02
C LYS A 277 18.57 13.83 4.72
N ILE A 278 18.85 12.67 4.13
CA ILE A 278 18.71 11.35 4.75
C ILE A 278 20.05 10.63 4.72
N SER A 279 20.30 9.76 5.69
CA SER A 279 21.51 8.96 5.74
C SER A 279 21.52 7.85 4.69
N GLN A 280 22.71 7.31 4.37
CA GLN A 280 22.81 6.09 3.54
C GLN A 280 22.07 4.91 4.20
N THR A 281 22.09 4.82 5.53
CA THR A 281 21.38 3.79 6.28
C THR A 281 19.86 3.93 6.12
N THR A 282 19.33 5.12 6.30
CA THR A 282 17.90 5.42 6.09
C THR A 282 17.48 5.06 4.66
N PHE A 283 18.27 5.50 3.66
CA PHE A 283 18.02 5.15 2.27
C PHE A 283 18.00 3.64 2.04
N ASN A 284 18.99 2.90 2.52
CA ASN A 284 19.08 1.46 2.31
C ASN A 284 17.90 0.71 2.96
N LYS A 285 17.54 1.09 4.19
CA LYS A 285 16.40 0.49 4.90
C LYS A 285 15.12 0.65 4.11
N ILE A 286 14.80 1.87 3.69
CA ILE A 286 13.57 2.18 2.96
C ILE A 286 13.60 1.55 1.56
N ALA A 287 14.71 1.67 0.86
CA ALA A 287 14.81 1.23 -0.54
C ALA A 287 14.69 -0.29 -0.71
N TYR A 288 15.24 -1.09 0.22
CA TYR A 288 15.26 -2.55 0.06
C TYR A 288 15.37 -3.37 1.36
N GLN A 289 16.15 -2.95 2.38
CA GLN A 289 16.46 -3.84 3.53
C GLN A 289 15.22 -4.22 4.36
N ASN A 290 14.29 -3.27 4.54
CA ASN A 290 13.04 -3.56 5.24
C ASN A 290 12.21 -4.59 4.46
N ALA A 291 12.16 -4.46 3.12
CA ALA A 291 11.46 -5.40 2.27
C ALA A 291 12.12 -6.78 2.27
N GLU A 292 13.47 -6.87 2.17
CA GLU A 292 14.20 -8.13 2.29
C GLU A 292 13.85 -8.86 3.59
N LYS A 293 13.89 -8.14 4.71
CA LYS A 293 13.55 -8.71 6.03
C LYS A 293 12.10 -9.17 6.10
N LEU A 294 11.16 -8.37 5.60
CA LEU A 294 9.72 -8.68 5.63
C LEU A 294 9.39 -9.91 4.78
N LEU A 295 9.98 -9.99 3.60
CA LEU A 295 9.68 -11.00 2.57
C LEU A 295 10.51 -12.27 2.74
N GLY A 296 11.57 -12.24 3.56
CA GLY A 296 12.47 -13.36 3.79
C GLY A 296 13.32 -13.69 2.58
N LEU A 297 13.91 -12.64 1.96
CA LEU A 297 14.79 -12.72 0.81
C LEU A 297 16.25 -12.88 1.20
#